data_a36cf329bc6192951f85ac9c11bc74ab
#
_entry.id   a36cf329bc6192951f85ac9c11bc74ab
#
_cell.length_a   1.000
_cell.length_b   1.000
_cell.length_c   1.000
_cell.angle_alpha   90.00
_cell.angle_beta   90.00
_cell.angle_gamma   90.00
#
_symmetry.space_group_name_H-M   'P 1'
#
loop_
_entity.id
_entity.type
_entity.pdbx_description
1 polymer ?
#
loop_
_entity_poly.entity_id
_entity_poly.type
_entity_poly.pdbx_seq_one_letter_code
_entity_poly.pdbx_strand_id
1 'polypeptide(L)'
;MPVSLLQMRAIRKSFGGVEVLKGVDFDVRSGEVHALCGENGAGKTTLMNIIAGVHSPDAGEIVFGGSSFARFPSAHAAQRAGISIVFQERSLFGPLTVAENIFAGRQPVTAWGMINRRQLHTNAQAMLKEVAPDVAVDATVGDLSPAQQQMVEIAKALSLDARVVIFDEPTAALTGAETARLFAVIRQLRARGVGVVYISHRLEEIFTLADRVTVLKDGAWRGTVPVPETNTDDLIRRMVGRDVEKLQASAKDSFGRVLFDVKNLSDADTKGAHAALLKNVSFHACAGEIVGFAGLAGAGRTEMALALFGVRPRGSGEVTLDGQRVTIRSPADAIAAGLGYVSEDRKESGLFLDMSVQRNISAARLERFGKWIFRDGEESAVAQEFREKLRVACRDVDQDTGHLSGGNQQKVLIARWLLVNPRVLIVDEPTRGVDVGAKAEVHQLLRDFARQGHAVVIISSELPEILTVSDRIYVMRAGQITGELRRTEASEETVMRLAAGGSD
;
A
#
# COMPACT_ATOMS: atom_id res chain seq x y z
N MET A 1 -9.70 31.60 19.01
CA MET A 1 -8.89 30.41 18.65
C MET A 1 -9.82 29.20 18.65
N PRO A 2 -9.74 28.29 17.70
CA PRO A 2 -10.56 27.07 17.73
C PRO A 2 -10.29 26.27 19.01
N VAL A 3 -11.37 25.76 19.63
CA VAL A 3 -11.29 25.01 20.89
C VAL A 3 -10.65 23.65 20.62
N SER A 4 -9.59 23.33 21.37
CA SER A 4 -8.98 21.99 21.30
C SER A 4 -9.90 20.98 21.93
N LEU A 5 -10.29 19.94 21.16
CA LEU A 5 -11.11 18.83 21.63
C LEU A 5 -10.29 17.75 22.32
N LEU A 6 -9.13 17.45 21.75
CA LEU A 6 -8.17 16.45 22.21
C LEU A 6 -6.78 17.06 22.28
N GLN A 7 -6.05 16.81 23.37
CA GLN A 7 -4.62 17.11 23.50
C GLN A 7 -3.92 15.90 24.10
N MET A 8 -2.84 15.51 23.51
CA MET A 8 -1.90 14.50 24.02
C MET A 8 -0.56 15.18 24.25
N ARG A 9 0.03 14.97 25.41
CA ARG A 9 1.29 15.63 25.80
C ARG A 9 2.30 14.59 26.27
N ALA A 10 3.48 14.60 25.65
CA ALA A 10 4.62 13.76 25.99
C ALA A 10 4.27 12.26 26.08
N ILE A 11 3.44 11.77 25.17
CA ILE A 11 2.96 10.37 25.18
C ILE A 11 4.11 9.42 24.89
N ARG A 12 4.35 8.48 25.83
CA ARG A 12 5.32 7.39 25.69
C ARG A 12 4.63 6.05 25.71
N LYS A 13 5.15 5.11 24.91
CA LYS A 13 4.67 3.71 24.86
C LYS A 13 5.76 2.77 24.45
N SER A 14 5.91 1.66 25.19
CA SER A 14 6.83 0.58 24.88
C SER A 14 6.10 -0.75 24.80
N PHE A 15 6.59 -1.65 23.96
CA PHE A 15 6.16 -3.05 23.88
C PHE A 15 7.39 -3.95 23.89
N GLY A 16 7.41 -4.93 24.79
CA GLY A 16 8.52 -5.90 24.87
C GLY A 16 9.90 -5.26 25.04
N GLY A 17 9.98 -4.09 25.73
CA GLY A 17 11.23 -3.35 25.93
C GLY A 17 11.62 -2.40 24.78
N VAL A 18 10.85 -2.38 23.69
CA VAL A 18 11.07 -1.45 22.57
C VAL A 18 10.16 -0.23 22.71
N GLU A 19 10.74 0.97 22.79
CA GLU A 19 9.99 2.22 22.88
C GLU A 19 9.45 2.61 21.50
N VAL A 20 8.11 2.52 21.33
CA VAL A 20 7.39 2.80 20.08
C VAL A 20 6.96 4.26 20.00
N LEU A 21 6.63 4.91 21.13
CA LEU A 21 6.35 6.35 21.19
C LEU A 21 7.27 7.01 22.19
N LYS A 22 7.95 8.07 21.77
CA LYS A 22 9.08 8.71 22.47
C LYS A 22 8.75 10.14 22.91
N GLY A 23 7.61 10.33 23.61
CA GLY A 23 7.18 11.64 24.06
C GLY A 23 6.50 12.45 22.95
N VAL A 24 5.44 11.89 22.37
CA VAL A 24 4.70 12.48 21.26
C VAL A 24 3.66 13.47 21.77
N ASP A 25 3.64 14.67 21.15
CA ASP A 25 2.58 15.66 21.30
C ASP A 25 1.65 15.61 20.09
N PHE A 26 0.32 15.64 20.35
CA PHE A 26 -0.68 15.66 19.30
C PHE A 26 -1.95 16.36 19.78
N ASP A 27 -2.58 17.16 18.93
CA ASP A 27 -3.84 17.84 19.27
C ASP A 27 -4.86 17.78 18.13
N VAL A 28 -6.13 17.85 18.47
CA VAL A 28 -7.22 17.93 17.50
C VAL A 28 -8.18 19.03 17.93
N ARG A 29 -8.55 19.90 16.99
CA ARG A 29 -9.44 21.04 17.24
C ARG A 29 -10.85 20.77 16.71
N SER A 30 -11.82 21.50 17.23
CA SER A 30 -13.19 21.46 16.73
C SER A 30 -13.26 21.95 15.28
N GLY A 31 -13.92 21.18 14.40
CA GLY A 31 -14.09 21.54 12.99
C GLY A 31 -12.78 21.53 12.20
N GLU A 32 -11.83 20.69 12.58
CA GLU A 32 -10.53 20.53 11.93
C GLU A 32 -10.40 19.11 11.36
N VAL A 33 -9.76 19.00 10.22
CA VAL A 33 -9.18 17.74 9.73
C VAL A 33 -7.68 17.78 9.97
N HIS A 34 -7.21 17.02 10.96
CA HIS A 34 -5.81 16.93 11.31
C HIS A 34 -5.22 15.62 10.77
N ALA A 35 -4.36 15.71 9.76
CA ALA A 35 -3.68 14.55 9.22
C ALA A 35 -2.54 14.09 10.14
N LEU A 36 -2.37 12.77 10.23
CA LEU A 36 -1.22 12.13 10.86
C LEU A 36 -0.50 11.28 9.83
N CYS A 37 0.72 11.65 9.47
CA CYS A 37 1.54 10.93 8.52
C CYS A 37 2.87 10.47 9.12
N GLY A 38 3.54 9.55 8.44
CA GLY A 38 4.79 8.92 8.85
C GLY A 38 4.93 7.55 8.22
N GLU A 39 6.13 7.00 8.24
CA GLU A 39 6.43 5.66 7.73
C GLU A 39 5.69 4.57 8.52
N ASN A 40 5.63 3.34 7.94
CA ASN A 40 5.14 2.19 8.68
C ASN A 40 6.08 1.92 9.87
N GLY A 41 5.47 1.65 11.04
CA GLY A 41 6.25 1.55 12.28
C GLY A 41 6.58 2.88 12.96
N ALA A 42 6.22 4.04 12.40
CA ALA A 42 6.45 5.34 13.03
C ALA A 42 5.62 5.58 14.31
N GLY A 43 4.71 4.66 14.68
CA GLY A 43 3.91 4.75 15.88
C GLY A 43 2.49 5.31 15.68
N LYS A 44 2.06 5.59 14.46
CA LYS A 44 0.72 6.17 14.15
C LYS A 44 -0.42 5.35 14.75
N THR A 45 -0.50 4.07 14.41
CA THR A 45 -1.54 3.15 14.91
C THR A 45 -1.47 3.00 16.42
N THR A 46 -0.27 2.99 17.01
CA THR A 46 -0.11 2.95 18.48
C THR A 46 -0.67 4.21 19.14
N LEU A 47 -0.38 5.40 18.58
CA LEU A 47 -0.93 6.66 19.07
C LEU A 47 -2.46 6.68 18.99
N MET A 48 -3.03 6.21 17.86
CA MET A 48 -4.48 6.13 17.68
C MET A 48 -5.13 5.11 18.62
N ASN A 49 -4.51 3.96 18.85
CA ASN A 49 -4.98 2.96 19.81
C ASN A 49 -4.97 3.48 21.25
N ILE A 50 -4.08 4.41 21.58
CA ILE A 50 -4.08 5.10 22.87
C ILE A 50 -5.27 6.08 22.95
N ILE A 51 -5.53 6.87 21.91
CA ILE A 51 -6.71 7.75 21.83
C ILE A 51 -8.00 6.95 21.91
N ALA A 52 -8.08 5.82 21.20
CA ALA A 52 -9.24 4.94 21.19
C ALA A 52 -9.40 4.12 22.50
N GLY A 53 -8.47 4.23 23.46
CA GLY A 53 -8.55 3.49 24.73
C GLY A 53 -8.26 1.99 24.61
N VAL A 54 -7.69 1.54 23.50
CA VAL A 54 -7.25 0.15 23.27
C VAL A 54 -5.94 -0.12 24.01
N HIS A 55 -5.02 0.85 24.00
CA HIS A 55 -3.75 0.81 24.75
C HIS A 55 -3.69 1.91 25.77
N SER A 56 -3.02 1.64 26.90
CA SER A 56 -2.66 2.66 27.88
C SER A 56 -1.28 3.21 27.54
N PRO A 57 -1.05 4.54 27.62
CA PRO A 57 0.28 5.10 27.55
C PRO A 57 1.09 4.68 28.79
N ASP A 58 2.41 4.63 28.66
CA ASP A 58 3.31 4.36 29.79
C ASP A 58 3.67 5.66 30.53
N ALA A 59 3.62 6.81 29.82
CA ALA A 59 3.74 8.15 30.36
C ALA A 59 3.05 9.18 29.45
N GLY A 60 2.83 10.38 29.98
CA GLY A 60 2.17 11.48 29.31
C GLY A 60 0.74 11.72 29.82
N GLU A 61 0.07 12.67 29.21
CA GLU A 61 -1.27 13.14 29.61
C GLU A 61 -2.20 13.23 28.39
N ILE A 62 -3.46 12.85 28.56
CA ILE A 62 -4.52 12.99 27.58
C ILE A 62 -5.57 13.96 28.15
N VAL A 63 -5.83 15.08 27.45
CA VAL A 63 -6.91 16.01 27.79
C VAL A 63 -7.97 15.91 26.70
N PHE A 64 -9.19 15.56 27.09
CA PHE A 64 -10.33 15.46 26.17
C PHE A 64 -11.55 16.22 26.70
N GLY A 65 -12.08 17.14 25.91
CA GLY A 65 -13.23 17.97 26.30
C GLY A 65 -13.00 18.81 27.56
N GLY A 66 -11.76 19.19 27.85
CA GLY A 66 -11.36 19.94 29.04
C GLY A 66 -11.11 19.09 30.30
N SER A 67 -11.31 17.76 30.23
CA SER A 67 -10.99 16.82 31.32
C SER A 67 -9.65 16.13 31.06
N SER A 68 -8.82 16.01 32.10
CA SER A 68 -7.54 15.31 32.00
C SER A 68 -7.71 13.82 32.37
N PHE A 69 -7.06 12.98 31.59
CA PHE A 69 -7.03 11.53 31.77
C PHE A 69 -5.58 11.04 31.67
N ALA A 70 -5.13 10.26 32.65
CA ALA A 70 -3.89 9.53 32.51
C ALA A 70 -4.01 8.46 31.39
N ARG A 71 -5.22 7.88 31.26
CA ARG A 71 -5.61 6.92 30.22
C ARG A 71 -7.13 6.80 30.14
N PHE A 72 -7.66 6.38 29.01
CA PHE A 72 -9.03 5.85 28.95
C PHE A 72 -9.05 4.45 29.54
N PRO A 73 -10.01 4.13 30.43
CA PRO A 73 -10.08 2.82 31.07
C PRO A 73 -10.36 1.66 30.09
N SER A 74 -11.01 1.94 28.96
CA SER A 74 -11.32 0.99 27.90
C SER A 74 -11.72 1.72 26.62
N ALA A 75 -11.72 1.01 25.49
CA ALA A 75 -12.24 1.53 24.21
C ALA A 75 -13.70 1.99 24.32
N HIS A 76 -14.54 1.28 25.09
CA HIS A 76 -15.93 1.69 25.36
C HIS A 76 -16.00 3.00 26.15
N ALA A 77 -15.07 3.26 27.07
CA ALA A 77 -15.01 4.53 27.79
C ALA A 77 -14.62 5.70 26.87
N ALA A 78 -13.65 5.51 25.98
CA ALA A 78 -13.27 6.49 24.96
C ALA A 78 -14.46 6.77 24.01
N GLN A 79 -15.15 5.72 23.57
CA GLN A 79 -16.35 5.84 22.75
C GLN A 79 -17.46 6.64 23.42
N ARG A 80 -17.77 6.37 24.70
CA ARG A 80 -18.75 7.15 25.49
C ARG A 80 -18.33 8.59 25.73
N ALA A 81 -17.03 8.88 25.75
CA ALA A 81 -16.54 10.24 25.82
C ALA A 81 -16.73 11.01 24.51
N GLY A 82 -16.99 10.32 23.38
CA GLY A 82 -17.22 10.91 22.07
C GLY A 82 -16.05 10.72 21.10
N ILE A 83 -15.27 9.65 21.23
CA ILE A 83 -14.21 9.28 20.29
C ILE A 83 -14.65 8.05 19.51
N SER A 84 -14.60 8.12 18.17
CA SER A 84 -14.87 7.00 17.26
C SER A 84 -13.68 6.73 16.40
N ILE A 85 -13.47 5.48 15.99
CA ILE A 85 -12.36 5.07 15.12
C ILE A 85 -12.86 4.12 14.03
N VAL A 86 -12.41 4.36 12.81
CA VAL A 86 -12.48 3.45 11.68
C VAL A 86 -11.09 2.85 11.55
N PHE A 87 -10.97 1.56 11.86
CA PHE A 87 -9.69 0.84 11.84
C PHE A 87 -9.28 0.47 10.42
N GLN A 88 -7.97 0.28 10.21
CA GLN A 88 -7.40 -0.24 8.96
C GLN A 88 -7.89 -1.67 8.68
N GLU A 89 -7.93 -2.53 9.71
CA GLU A 89 -8.56 -3.85 9.64
C GLU A 89 -10.02 -3.75 10.07
N ARG A 90 -10.93 -4.24 9.25
CA ARG A 90 -12.38 -4.12 9.47
C ARG A 90 -12.84 -4.88 10.69
N SER A 91 -13.61 -4.21 11.55
CA SER A 91 -14.19 -4.75 12.79
C SER A 91 -15.66 -5.17 12.61
N LEU A 92 -16.01 -5.73 11.45
CA LEU A 92 -17.37 -6.14 11.11
C LEU A 92 -17.60 -7.63 11.37
N PHE A 93 -18.84 -7.96 11.76
CA PHE A 93 -19.27 -9.34 11.92
C PHE A 93 -19.87 -9.84 10.59
N GLY A 94 -19.13 -10.65 9.85
CA GLY A 94 -19.52 -11.15 8.53
C GLY A 94 -20.92 -11.79 8.48
N PRO A 95 -21.32 -12.67 9.43
CA PRO A 95 -22.63 -13.32 9.44
C PRO A 95 -23.82 -12.40 9.75
N LEU A 96 -23.59 -11.19 10.27
CA LEU A 96 -24.65 -10.26 10.62
C LEU A 96 -25.01 -9.34 9.45
N THR A 97 -26.25 -8.81 9.50
CA THR A 97 -26.69 -7.81 8.53
C THR A 97 -25.97 -6.48 8.71
N VAL A 98 -26.03 -5.62 7.69
CA VAL A 98 -25.49 -4.26 7.72
C VAL A 98 -26.09 -3.46 8.88
N ALA A 99 -27.43 -3.51 9.09
CA ALA A 99 -28.09 -2.82 10.18
C ALA A 99 -27.61 -3.29 11.56
N GLU A 100 -27.44 -4.59 11.74
CA GLU A 100 -26.93 -5.18 12.99
C GLU A 100 -25.46 -4.80 13.24
N ASN A 101 -24.64 -4.71 12.20
CA ASN A 101 -23.26 -4.26 12.32
C ASN A 101 -23.13 -2.78 12.71
N ILE A 102 -23.90 -1.88 12.07
CA ILE A 102 -23.88 -0.44 12.35
C ILE A 102 -24.23 -0.17 13.83
N PHE A 103 -25.22 -0.89 14.37
CA PHE A 103 -25.68 -0.71 15.74
C PHE A 103 -25.28 -1.85 16.68
N ALA A 104 -24.21 -2.58 16.38
CA ALA A 104 -23.71 -3.67 17.23
C ALA A 104 -23.52 -3.20 18.69
N GLY A 105 -24.13 -3.91 19.64
CA GLY A 105 -24.13 -3.58 21.07
C GLY A 105 -24.96 -2.34 21.46
N ARG A 106 -25.69 -1.72 20.51
CA ARG A 106 -26.51 -0.52 20.71
C ARG A 106 -27.83 -0.60 19.97
N GLN A 107 -28.33 -1.82 19.70
CA GLN A 107 -29.58 -2.01 18.98
C GLN A 107 -30.74 -1.36 19.77
N PRO A 108 -31.67 -0.65 19.09
CA PRO A 108 -32.85 -0.13 19.73
C PRO A 108 -33.69 -1.28 20.25
N VAL A 109 -34.17 -1.14 21.47
CA VAL A 109 -35.04 -2.15 22.14
C VAL A 109 -36.44 -1.64 22.36
N THR A 110 -37.40 -2.55 22.34
CA THR A 110 -38.81 -2.30 22.74
C THR A 110 -38.90 -2.16 24.25
N ALA A 111 -40.09 -1.73 24.76
CA ALA A 111 -40.37 -1.70 26.19
C ALA A 111 -40.22 -3.07 26.90
N TRP A 112 -40.26 -4.17 26.13
CA TRP A 112 -40.11 -5.54 26.61
C TRP A 112 -38.68 -6.08 26.49
N GLY A 113 -37.72 -5.22 26.16
CA GLY A 113 -36.32 -5.60 26.04
C GLY A 113 -35.92 -6.35 24.73
N MET A 114 -36.88 -6.54 23.81
CA MET A 114 -36.61 -7.16 22.51
C MET A 114 -36.07 -6.14 21.51
N ILE A 115 -35.21 -6.56 20.55
CA ILE A 115 -34.71 -5.69 19.51
C ILE A 115 -35.84 -5.15 18.64
N ASN A 116 -35.94 -3.83 18.52
CA ASN A 116 -36.88 -3.17 17.63
C ASN A 116 -36.27 -3.11 16.18
N ARG A 117 -36.52 -4.17 15.42
CA ARG A 117 -35.97 -4.32 14.06
C ARG A 117 -36.38 -3.18 13.14
N ARG A 118 -37.64 -2.70 13.23
CA ARG A 118 -38.11 -1.61 12.37
C ARG A 118 -37.34 -0.32 12.62
N GLN A 119 -37.09 0.04 13.86
CA GLN A 119 -36.32 1.22 14.23
C GLN A 119 -34.85 1.03 13.89
N LEU A 120 -34.29 -0.17 14.08
CA LEU A 120 -32.93 -0.52 13.70
C LEU A 120 -32.69 -0.27 12.19
N HIS A 121 -33.60 -0.78 11.34
CA HIS A 121 -33.52 -0.59 9.89
C HIS A 121 -33.67 0.87 9.49
N THR A 122 -34.61 1.60 10.06
CA THR A 122 -34.80 3.04 9.76
C THR A 122 -33.54 3.85 10.11
N ASN A 123 -32.97 3.58 11.28
CA ASN A 123 -31.75 4.27 11.71
C ASN A 123 -30.56 3.91 10.84
N ALA A 124 -30.40 2.63 10.51
CA ALA A 124 -29.31 2.18 9.61
C ALA A 124 -29.45 2.76 8.21
N GLN A 125 -30.66 2.80 7.66
CA GLN A 125 -30.93 3.42 6.35
C GLN A 125 -30.55 4.91 6.33
N ALA A 126 -30.82 5.64 7.41
CA ALA A 126 -30.43 7.04 7.51
C ALA A 126 -28.93 7.23 7.47
N MET A 127 -28.16 6.37 8.15
CA MET A 127 -26.70 6.41 8.12
C MET A 127 -26.14 6.03 6.75
N LEU A 128 -26.66 4.97 6.13
CA LEU A 128 -26.20 4.51 4.82
C LEU A 128 -26.50 5.51 3.70
N LYS A 129 -27.59 6.27 3.80
CA LYS A 129 -27.96 7.26 2.79
C LYS A 129 -26.85 8.30 2.54
N GLU A 130 -26.10 8.66 3.57
CA GLU A 130 -25.01 9.63 3.47
C GLU A 130 -23.71 8.98 2.92
N VAL A 131 -23.45 7.71 3.21
CA VAL A 131 -22.16 7.04 3.01
C VAL A 131 -22.20 6.04 1.86
N ALA A 132 -23.20 5.17 1.84
CA ALA A 132 -23.32 4.04 0.92
C ALA A 132 -24.78 3.79 0.52
N PRO A 133 -25.41 4.69 -0.25
CA PRO A 133 -26.83 4.58 -0.62
C PRO A 133 -27.18 3.31 -1.39
N ASP A 134 -26.19 2.70 -2.03
CA ASP A 134 -26.33 1.49 -2.84
C ASP A 134 -26.28 0.19 -2.01
N VAL A 135 -26.03 0.26 -0.69
CA VAL A 135 -25.93 -0.90 0.20
C VAL A 135 -27.25 -1.12 0.94
N ALA A 136 -27.82 -2.31 0.80
CA ALA A 136 -29.07 -2.68 1.47
C ALA A 136 -28.82 -2.93 2.96
N VAL A 137 -29.73 -2.44 3.83
CA VAL A 137 -29.63 -2.61 5.29
C VAL A 137 -29.71 -4.06 5.75
N ASP A 138 -30.38 -4.91 4.98
CA ASP A 138 -30.59 -6.33 5.25
C ASP A 138 -29.52 -7.23 4.63
N ALA A 139 -28.61 -6.68 3.83
CA ALA A 139 -27.53 -7.45 3.22
C ALA A 139 -26.62 -8.02 4.31
N THR A 140 -26.19 -9.28 4.13
CA THR A 140 -25.16 -9.91 4.96
C THR A 140 -23.80 -9.26 4.68
N VAL A 141 -23.11 -8.80 5.71
CA VAL A 141 -21.84 -8.08 5.53
C VAL A 141 -20.78 -8.94 4.85
N GLY A 142 -20.77 -10.26 5.11
CA GLY A 142 -19.83 -11.20 4.48
C GLY A 142 -19.97 -11.29 2.95
N ASP A 143 -21.15 -10.98 2.39
CA ASP A 143 -21.43 -11.05 0.96
C ASP A 143 -21.09 -9.74 0.23
N LEU A 144 -20.76 -8.68 0.97
CA LEU A 144 -20.42 -7.38 0.42
C LEU A 144 -18.98 -7.34 -0.13
N SER A 145 -18.77 -6.50 -1.15
CA SER A 145 -17.41 -6.21 -1.62
C SER A 145 -16.57 -5.54 -0.52
N PRO A 146 -15.23 -5.65 -0.57
CA PRO A 146 -14.34 -4.98 0.39
C PRO A 146 -14.60 -3.47 0.52
N ALA A 147 -14.92 -2.79 -0.57
CA ALA A 147 -15.25 -1.37 -0.57
C ALA A 147 -16.58 -1.08 0.14
N GLN A 148 -17.61 -1.89 -0.12
CA GLN A 148 -18.89 -1.76 0.57
C GLN A 148 -18.77 -2.04 2.07
N GLN A 149 -18.01 -3.05 2.48
CA GLN A 149 -17.70 -3.32 3.88
C GLN A 149 -17.02 -2.11 4.55
N GLN A 150 -16.07 -1.47 3.87
CA GLN A 150 -15.42 -0.26 4.37
C GLN A 150 -16.42 0.88 4.59
N MET A 151 -17.36 1.06 3.66
CA MET A 151 -18.40 2.07 3.81
C MET A 151 -19.38 1.75 4.96
N VAL A 152 -19.66 0.48 5.23
CA VAL A 152 -20.44 0.05 6.41
C VAL A 152 -19.69 0.34 7.72
N GLU A 153 -18.36 0.12 7.76
CA GLU A 153 -17.52 0.49 8.92
C GLU A 153 -17.57 1.99 9.20
N ILE A 154 -17.50 2.80 8.15
CA ILE A 154 -17.64 4.27 8.26
C ILE A 154 -19.02 4.65 8.78
N ALA A 155 -20.11 4.05 8.24
CA ALA A 155 -21.47 4.29 8.74
C ALA A 155 -21.63 3.92 10.22
N LYS A 156 -21.01 2.81 10.65
CA LYS A 156 -20.95 2.38 12.06
C LYS A 156 -20.25 3.43 12.93
N ALA A 157 -19.11 3.96 12.50
CA ALA A 157 -18.38 4.99 13.23
C ALA A 157 -19.18 6.30 13.34
N LEU A 158 -19.89 6.69 12.29
CA LEU A 158 -20.72 7.89 12.26
C LEU A 158 -21.96 7.77 13.12
N SER A 159 -22.50 6.55 13.33
CA SER A 159 -23.66 6.30 14.18
C SER A 159 -23.41 6.54 15.68
N LEU A 160 -22.18 6.91 16.07
CA LEU A 160 -21.76 7.10 17.46
C LEU A 160 -21.89 8.53 17.98
N ASP A 161 -22.30 9.49 17.14
CA ASP A 161 -22.39 10.92 17.49
C ASP A 161 -21.07 11.43 18.13
N ALA A 162 -19.95 11.07 17.53
CA ALA A 162 -18.63 11.33 18.07
C ALA A 162 -18.22 12.81 17.90
N ARG A 163 -17.48 13.34 18.88
CA ARG A 163 -16.85 14.66 18.83
C ARG A 163 -15.51 14.62 18.09
N VAL A 164 -14.84 13.46 18.12
CA VAL A 164 -13.61 13.19 17.37
C VAL A 164 -13.78 11.86 16.65
N VAL A 165 -13.51 11.86 15.34
CA VAL A 165 -13.54 10.65 14.49
C VAL A 165 -12.16 10.44 13.92
N ILE A 166 -11.63 9.22 14.06
CA ILE A 166 -10.32 8.80 13.55
C ILE A 166 -10.55 7.89 12.35
N PHE A 167 -9.90 8.19 11.24
CA PHE A 167 -9.87 7.36 10.04
C PHE A 167 -8.45 6.83 9.84
N ASP A 168 -8.24 5.53 9.99
CA ASP A 168 -6.95 4.87 9.78
C ASP A 168 -6.91 4.21 8.41
N GLU A 169 -6.24 4.85 7.44
CA GLU A 169 -6.10 4.44 6.03
C GLU A 169 -7.43 4.04 5.36
N PRO A 170 -8.48 4.85 5.44
CA PRO A 170 -9.84 4.45 5.06
C PRO A 170 -10.03 4.20 3.56
N THR A 171 -9.11 4.66 2.72
CA THR A 171 -9.20 4.62 1.24
C THR A 171 -8.50 3.41 0.61
N ALA A 172 -7.84 2.56 1.40
CA ALA A 172 -7.03 1.46 0.89
C ALA A 172 -7.81 0.47 -0.02
N ALA A 173 -9.12 0.30 0.22
CA ALA A 173 -9.99 -0.60 -0.54
C ALA A 173 -11.01 0.14 -1.44
N LEU A 174 -10.97 1.49 -1.49
CA LEU A 174 -11.98 2.30 -2.16
C LEU A 174 -11.57 2.67 -3.59
N THR A 175 -12.55 2.73 -4.48
CA THR A 175 -12.41 3.35 -5.81
C THR A 175 -12.34 4.89 -5.69
N GLY A 176 -11.94 5.58 -6.77
CA GLY A 176 -11.90 7.04 -6.80
C GLY A 176 -13.27 7.69 -6.50
N ALA A 177 -14.37 7.11 -6.98
CA ALA A 177 -15.71 7.59 -6.72
C ALA A 177 -16.12 7.44 -5.24
N GLU A 178 -15.78 6.30 -4.62
CA GLU A 178 -16.03 6.05 -3.19
C GLU A 178 -15.16 6.93 -2.30
N THR A 179 -13.90 7.15 -2.67
CA THR A 179 -12.99 8.10 -2.00
C THR A 179 -13.56 9.51 -2.02
N ALA A 180 -14.08 9.96 -3.15
CA ALA A 180 -14.72 11.28 -3.26
C ALA A 180 -15.96 11.40 -2.34
N ARG A 181 -16.78 10.34 -2.22
CA ARG A 181 -17.91 10.28 -1.27
C ARG A 181 -17.43 10.37 0.18
N LEU A 182 -16.41 9.60 0.55
CA LEU A 182 -15.81 9.67 1.88
C LEU A 182 -15.32 11.08 2.21
N PHE A 183 -14.62 11.74 1.28
CA PHE A 183 -14.15 13.11 1.47
C PHE A 183 -15.30 14.10 1.65
N ALA A 184 -16.42 13.92 0.94
CA ALA A 184 -17.62 14.71 1.15
C ALA A 184 -18.18 14.53 2.57
N VAL A 185 -18.26 13.30 3.08
CA VAL A 185 -18.67 12.99 4.45
C VAL A 185 -17.75 13.63 5.48
N ILE A 186 -16.43 13.54 5.30
CA ILE A 186 -15.44 14.15 6.21
C ILE A 186 -15.61 15.68 6.24
N ARG A 187 -15.82 16.32 5.08
CA ARG A 187 -16.10 17.76 5.02
C ARG A 187 -17.39 18.15 5.74
N GLN A 188 -18.43 17.32 5.69
CA GLN A 188 -19.68 17.54 6.45
C GLN A 188 -19.45 17.40 7.96
N LEU A 189 -18.68 16.39 8.43
CA LEU A 189 -18.32 16.26 9.83
C LEU A 189 -17.57 17.50 10.33
N ARG A 190 -16.56 17.94 9.57
CA ARG A 190 -15.83 19.19 9.85
C ARG A 190 -16.77 20.39 9.99
N ALA A 191 -17.71 20.56 9.06
CA ALA A 191 -18.68 21.66 9.09
C ALA A 191 -19.62 21.59 10.30
N ARG A 192 -19.88 20.40 10.84
CA ARG A 192 -20.66 20.16 12.08
C ARG A 192 -19.83 20.39 13.36
N GLY A 193 -18.54 20.78 13.24
CA GLY A 193 -17.65 21.01 14.38
C GLY A 193 -16.97 19.75 14.93
N VAL A 194 -17.11 18.61 14.28
CA VAL A 194 -16.39 17.37 14.63
C VAL A 194 -14.92 17.50 14.31
N GLY A 195 -14.04 17.14 15.23
CA GLY A 195 -12.61 17.00 14.96
C GLY A 195 -12.32 15.68 14.24
N VAL A 196 -11.57 15.72 13.15
CA VAL A 196 -11.23 14.54 12.38
C VAL A 196 -9.73 14.30 12.43
N VAL A 197 -9.33 13.10 12.77
CA VAL A 197 -7.95 12.61 12.58
C VAL A 197 -7.93 11.75 11.34
N TYR A 198 -7.08 12.10 10.37
CA TYR A 198 -6.99 11.39 9.11
C TYR A 198 -5.58 10.82 8.92
N ILE A 199 -5.48 9.49 8.95
CA ILE A 199 -4.20 8.80 8.72
C ILE A 199 -4.17 8.32 7.29
N SER A 200 -3.16 8.74 6.56
CA SER A 200 -2.89 8.26 5.21
C SER A 200 -1.39 8.32 4.92
N HIS A 201 -0.92 7.40 4.11
CA HIS A 201 0.39 7.44 3.50
C HIS A 201 0.34 8.09 2.10
N ARG A 202 -0.87 8.40 1.59
CA ARG A 202 -1.10 9.10 0.32
C ARG A 202 -1.11 10.61 0.56
N LEU A 203 -0.02 11.26 0.21
CA LEU A 203 0.14 12.70 0.46
C LEU A 203 -0.92 13.55 -0.28
N GLU A 204 -1.36 13.13 -1.47
CA GLU A 204 -2.42 13.80 -2.23
C GLU A 204 -3.73 13.90 -1.44
N GLU A 205 -4.09 12.87 -0.68
CA GLU A 205 -5.28 12.87 0.18
C GLU A 205 -5.13 13.91 1.30
N ILE A 206 -3.94 14.01 1.90
CA ILE A 206 -3.62 14.99 2.94
C ILE A 206 -3.77 16.41 2.40
N PHE A 207 -3.18 16.70 1.24
CA PHE A 207 -3.30 18.03 0.60
C PHE A 207 -4.72 18.39 0.17
N THR A 208 -5.55 17.39 -0.15
CA THR A 208 -6.95 17.59 -0.57
C THR A 208 -7.90 17.86 0.60
N LEU A 209 -7.60 17.29 1.78
CA LEU A 209 -8.58 17.14 2.85
C LEU A 209 -8.18 17.85 4.15
N ALA A 210 -6.89 17.86 4.51
CA ALA A 210 -6.46 18.26 5.84
C ALA A 210 -6.16 19.75 5.97
N ASP A 211 -6.36 20.27 7.17
CA ASP A 211 -6.02 21.65 7.56
C ASP A 211 -4.58 21.73 8.10
N ARG A 212 -4.20 20.73 8.90
CA ARG A 212 -2.87 20.57 9.48
C ARG A 212 -2.39 19.14 9.32
N VAL A 213 -1.09 18.97 9.34
CA VAL A 213 -0.46 17.63 9.30
C VAL A 213 0.62 17.52 10.36
N THR A 214 0.54 16.45 11.14
CA THR A 214 1.59 16.03 12.08
C THR A 214 2.39 14.89 11.47
N VAL A 215 3.71 15.01 11.51
CA VAL A 215 4.65 13.98 11.03
C VAL A 215 5.24 13.23 12.20
N LEU A 216 5.12 11.90 12.19
CA LEU A 216 5.82 10.99 13.09
C LEU A 216 6.93 10.25 12.34
N LYS A 217 8.06 10.07 13.01
CA LYS A 217 9.18 9.25 12.53
C LYS A 217 9.86 8.53 13.69
N ASP A 218 10.03 7.20 13.58
CA ASP A 218 10.71 6.36 14.57
C ASP A 218 10.17 6.56 16.00
N GLY A 219 8.86 6.76 16.13
CA GLY A 219 8.18 7.01 17.40
C GLY A 219 8.30 8.43 17.93
N ALA A 220 8.98 9.32 17.20
CA ALA A 220 9.17 10.72 17.62
C ALA A 220 8.34 11.69 16.77
N TRP A 221 7.84 12.75 17.38
CA TRP A 221 7.22 13.87 16.71
C TRP A 221 8.25 14.69 15.92
N ARG A 222 7.97 14.98 14.65
CA ARG A 222 8.84 15.73 13.73
C ARG A 222 8.27 17.08 13.33
N GLY A 223 7.14 17.45 13.87
CA GLY A 223 6.49 18.73 13.67
C GLY A 223 5.03 18.58 13.28
N THR A 224 4.30 19.66 13.51
CA THR A 224 2.93 19.86 13.04
C THR A 224 2.91 21.15 12.24
N VAL A 225 2.45 21.09 10.99
CA VAL A 225 2.45 22.22 10.07
C VAL A 225 1.06 22.42 9.45
N PRO A 226 0.62 23.66 9.18
CA PRO A 226 -0.55 23.90 8.35
C PRO A 226 -0.31 23.37 6.93
N VAL A 227 -1.30 22.68 6.34
CA VAL A 227 -1.15 22.12 4.98
C VAL A 227 -0.87 23.20 3.93
N PRO A 228 -1.46 24.39 3.97
CA PRO A 228 -1.12 25.47 3.00
C PRO A 228 0.32 26.00 3.11
N GLU A 229 1.03 25.72 4.20
CA GLU A 229 2.40 26.20 4.47
C GLU A 229 3.48 25.13 4.14
N THR A 230 3.07 23.97 3.63
CA THR A 230 3.97 22.85 3.32
C THR A 230 3.72 22.32 1.92
N ASN A 231 4.60 21.44 1.44
CA ASN A 231 4.49 20.74 0.17
C ASN A 231 4.92 19.27 0.30
N THR A 232 4.72 18.52 -0.77
CA THR A 232 5.05 17.08 -0.82
C THR A 232 6.51 16.81 -0.42
N ASP A 233 7.45 17.60 -0.93
CA ASP A 233 8.89 17.39 -0.67
C ASP A 233 9.25 17.67 0.80
N ASP A 234 8.67 18.70 1.41
CA ASP A 234 8.87 19.02 2.82
C ASP A 234 8.31 17.90 3.73
N LEU A 235 7.12 17.40 3.44
CA LEU A 235 6.54 16.27 4.19
C LEU A 235 7.38 15.01 4.04
N ILE A 236 7.80 14.65 2.82
CA ILE A 236 8.67 13.50 2.58
C ILE A 236 10.00 13.66 3.32
N ARG A 237 10.62 14.85 3.28
CA ARG A 237 11.86 15.12 4.02
C ARG A 237 11.69 14.92 5.52
N ARG A 238 10.58 15.37 6.11
CA ARG A 238 10.28 15.17 7.55
C ARG A 238 10.01 13.71 7.89
N MET A 239 9.36 12.96 6.97
CA MET A 239 9.06 11.53 7.14
C MET A 239 10.33 10.68 7.02
N VAL A 240 11.10 10.86 5.94
CA VAL A 240 12.27 10.02 5.59
C VAL A 240 13.55 10.54 6.26
N GLY A 241 13.69 11.86 6.45
CA GLY A 241 14.86 12.50 7.09
C GLY A 241 16.11 12.52 6.22
N ARG A 242 15.97 12.34 4.90
CA ARG A 242 17.04 12.43 3.89
C ARG A 242 16.53 13.24 2.71
N ASP A 243 17.43 13.94 2.00
CA ASP A 243 17.10 14.63 0.76
C ASP A 243 16.75 13.60 -0.32
N VAL A 244 15.49 13.57 -0.74
CA VAL A 244 14.97 12.68 -1.81
C VAL A 244 15.44 13.15 -3.20
N GLU A 245 16.01 14.35 -3.30
CA GLU A 245 16.50 14.95 -4.56
C GLU A 245 17.50 14.08 -5.35
N LYS A 246 18.08 13.03 -4.74
CA LYS A 246 19.00 12.10 -5.43
C LYS A 246 18.31 10.96 -6.18
N LEU A 247 16.98 10.83 -6.10
CA LEU A 247 16.23 9.71 -6.73
C LEU A 247 15.68 10.03 -8.12
N GLN A 248 15.77 11.28 -8.57
CA GLN A 248 15.44 11.59 -9.96
C GLN A 248 16.42 10.86 -10.88
N ALA A 249 15.88 9.97 -11.71
CA ALA A 249 16.65 9.34 -12.77
C ALA A 249 17.33 10.45 -13.59
N SER A 250 18.65 10.54 -13.54
CA SER A 250 19.37 11.38 -14.48
C SER A 250 19.09 10.78 -15.86
N ALA A 251 18.43 11.54 -16.73
CA ALA A 251 18.16 11.11 -18.09
C ALA A 251 19.50 10.71 -18.72
N LYS A 252 19.68 9.41 -18.97
CA LYS A 252 20.80 8.91 -19.76
C LYS A 252 20.41 9.05 -21.23
N ASP A 253 21.23 9.73 -22.02
CA ASP A 253 21.00 9.88 -23.46
C ASP A 253 21.28 8.58 -24.23
N SER A 254 21.91 7.57 -23.63
CA SER A 254 22.20 6.28 -24.26
C SER A 254 22.20 5.14 -23.24
N PHE A 255 21.53 4.05 -23.59
CA PHE A 255 21.55 2.78 -22.90
C PHE A 255 22.48 1.80 -23.63
N GLY A 256 22.81 0.69 -22.98
CA GLY A 256 23.56 -0.39 -23.59
C GLY A 256 22.81 -1.10 -24.72
N ARG A 257 23.30 -2.27 -25.10
CA ARG A 257 22.62 -3.12 -26.11
C ARG A 257 21.23 -3.59 -25.63
N VAL A 258 20.36 -3.92 -26.56
CA VAL A 258 19.07 -4.54 -26.25
C VAL A 258 19.31 -5.89 -25.58
N LEU A 259 18.84 -6.03 -24.33
CA LEU A 259 18.89 -7.28 -23.58
C LEU A 259 17.62 -8.09 -23.70
N PHE A 260 16.49 -7.43 -23.79
CA PHE A 260 15.17 -8.06 -23.81
C PHE A 260 14.37 -7.48 -24.96
N ASP A 261 13.94 -8.32 -25.89
CA ASP A 261 13.16 -7.91 -27.05
C ASP A 261 11.96 -8.86 -27.19
N VAL A 262 10.77 -8.28 -27.14
CA VAL A 262 9.48 -8.96 -27.21
C VAL A 262 8.74 -8.49 -28.45
N LYS A 263 8.32 -9.42 -29.30
CA LYS A 263 7.64 -9.12 -30.56
C LYS A 263 6.33 -9.87 -30.64
N ASN A 264 5.25 -9.15 -30.93
CA ASN A 264 3.92 -9.65 -31.29
C ASN A 264 3.36 -10.64 -30.25
N LEU A 265 3.61 -10.36 -28.94
CA LEU A 265 3.11 -11.18 -27.85
C LEU A 265 1.58 -11.10 -27.76
N SER A 266 0.92 -12.25 -27.84
CA SER A 266 -0.53 -12.37 -27.65
C SER A 266 -0.83 -13.59 -26.78
N ASP A 267 -1.92 -13.52 -26.03
CA ASP A 267 -2.42 -14.65 -25.25
C ASP A 267 -2.84 -15.82 -26.12
N ALA A 268 -2.83 -17.02 -25.56
CA ALA A 268 -3.55 -18.14 -26.11
C ALA A 268 -5.06 -17.85 -26.06
N ASP A 269 -5.78 -18.20 -27.13
CA ASP A 269 -7.24 -18.05 -27.22
C ASP A 269 -7.91 -19.04 -26.25
N THR A 270 -8.12 -18.62 -25.00
CA THR A 270 -8.73 -19.43 -23.94
C THR A 270 -10.16 -18.96 -23.72
N LYS A 271 -11.12 -19.92 -23.85
CA LYS A 271 -12.54 -19.68 -23.52
C LYS A 271 -12.73 -19.65 -22.01
N GLY A 272 -13.44 -18.65 -21.49
CA GLY A 272 -13.82 -18.57 -20.07
C GLY A 272 -13.26 -17.36 -19.33
N ALA A 273 -13.13 -17.45 -18.01
CA ALA A 273 -12.70 -16.37 -17.11
C ALA A 273 -11.28 -15.82 -17.37
N HIS A 274 -10.51 -16.48 -18.24
CA HIS A 274 -9.19 -16.08 -18.71
C HIS A 274 -9.19 -15.72 -20.20
N ALA A 275 -10.22 -15.00 -20.67
CA ALA A 275 -10.29 -14.54 -22.05
C ALA A 275 -9.00 -13.84 -22.49
N ALA A 276 -8.63 -14.01 -23.76
CA ALA A 276 -7.41 -13.41 -24.32
C ALA A 276 -7.45 -11.88 -24.14
N LEU A 277 -6.50 -11.38 -23.36
CA LEU A 277 -6.37 -9.96 -23.07
C LEU A 277 -5.25 -9.31 -23.89
N LEU A 278 -4.11 -10.00 -24.07
CA LEU A 278 -2.95 -9.46 -24.76
C LEU A 278 -3.10 -9.56 -26.27
N LYS A 279 -2.81 -8.47 -26.97
CA LYS A 279 -2.97 -8.35 -28.42
C LYS A 279 -1.74 -7.67 -29.01
N ASN A 280 -0.86 -8.47 -29.60
CA ASN A 280 0.27 -7.98 -30.38
C ASN A 280 1.21 -7.01 -29.64
N VAL A 281 1.54 -7.32 -28.38
CA VAL A 281 2.41 -6.49 -27.54
C VAL A 281 3.86 -6.64 -28.00
N SER A 282 4.51 -5.51 -28.32
CA SER A 282 5.92 -5.46 -28.74
C SER A 282 6.65 -4.35 -28.01
N PHE A 283 7.78 -4.68 -27.37
CA PHE A 283 8.62 -3.72 -26.66
C PHE A 283 10.04 -4.28 -26.47
N HIS A 284 10.97 -3.41 -26.10
CA HIS A 284 12.32 -3.85 -25.77
C HIS A 284 12.84 -3.15 -24.51
N ALA A 285 13.87 -3.73 -23.88
CA ALA A 285 14.61 -3.13 -22.78
C ALA A 285 16.11 -3.34 -22.97
N CYS A 286 16.88 -2.28 -22.70
CA CYS A 286 18.33 -2.26 -22.90
C CYS A 286 19.10 -2.50 -21.59
N ALA A 287 20.37 -2.86 -21.70
CA ALA A 287 21.26 -2.94 -20.56
C ALA A 287 21.41 -1.56 -19.88
N GLY A 288 21.21 -1.54 -18.57
CA GLY A 288 21.27 -0.32 -17.76
C GLY A 288 19.98 0.49 -17.76
N GLU A 289 18.90 0.00 -18.38
CA GLU A 289 17.62 0.68 -18.53
C GLU A 289 16.58 0.16 -17.54
N ILE A 290 15.74 1.08 -17.04
CA ILE A 290 14.49 0.75 -16.37
C ILE A 290 13.32 1.17 -17.29
N VAL A 291 12.58 0.18 -17.79
CA VAL A 291 11.40 0.39 -18.65
C VAL A 291 10.15 0.28 -17.80
N GLY A 292 9.33 1.35 -17.78
CA GLY A 292 8.06 1.40 -17.06
C GLY A 292 6.88 0.99 -17.92
N PHE A 293 5.92 0.28 -17.32
CA PHE A 293 4.62 0.01 -17.93
C PHE A 293 3.51 0.69 -17.13
N ALA A 294 2.88 1.67 -17.76
CA ALA A 294 1.73 2.40 -17.24
C ALA A 294 0.42 1.98 -17.92
N GLY A 295 -0.72 2.29 -17.31
CA GLY A 295 -2.05 2.01 -17.85
C GLY A 295 -3.11 1.91 -16.75
N LEU A 296 -4.40 1.93 -17.15
CA LEU A 296 -5.50 1.76 -16.21
C LEU A 296 -5.57 0.33 -15.66
N ALA A 297 -6.30 0.12 -14.56
CA ALA A 297 -6.57 -1.21 -14.03
C ALA A 297 -7.19 -2.12 -15.12
N GLY A 298 -6.67 -3.36 -15.25
CA GLY A 298 -7.10 -4.28 -16.29
C GLY A 298 -6.51 -4.01 -17.69
N ALA A 299 -5.50 -3.15 -17.82
CA ALA A 299 -4.84 -2.87 -19.09
C ALA A 299 -4.04 -4.05 -19.68
N GLY A 300 -3.75 -5.09 -18.88
CA GLY A 300 -3.01 -6.27 -19.31
C GLY A 300 -1.54 -6.32 -18.91
N ARG A 301 -1.11 -5.44 -18.01
CA ARG A 301 0.30 -5.31 -17.58
C ARG A 301 0.80 -6.55 -16.83
N THR A 302 0.09 -6.96 -15.78
CA THR A 302 0.39 -8.18 -15.00
C THR A 302 0.30 -9.43 -15.86
N GLU A 303 -0.72 -9.52 -16.72
CA GLU A 303 -0.89 -10.63 -17.65
C GLU A 303 0.28 -10.76 -18.62
N MET A 304 0.82 -9.63 -19.09
CA MET A 304 2.03 -9.59 -19.91
C MET A 304 3.24 -10.16 -19.13
N ALA A 305 3.45 -9.72 -17.90
CA ALA A 305 4.53 -10.23 -17.05
C ALA A 305 4.41 -11.73 -16.81
N LEU A 306 3.21 -12.22 -16.46
CA LEU A 306 2.94 -13.64 -16.25
C LEU A 306 3.15 -14.49 -17.53
N ALA A 307 2.79 -13.95 -18.69
CA ALA A 307 3.01 -14.62 -19.97
C ALA A 307 4.50 -14.67 -20.33
N LEU A 308 5.25 -13.62 -20.05
CA LEU A 308 6.70 -13.57 -20.28
C LEU A 308 7.47 -14.48 -19.31
N PHE A 309 6.98 -14.62 -18.09
CA PHE A 309 7.59 -15.49 -17.07
C PHE A 309 7.14 -16.96 -17.18
N GLY A 310 6.21 -17.29 -18.11
CA GLY A 310 5.77 -18.66 -18.36
C GLY A 310 4.75 -19.20 -17.35
N VAL A 311 4.11 -18.34 -16.55
CA VAL A 311 2.98 -18.69 -15.67
C VAL A 311 1.68 -18.76 -16.49
N ARG A 312 1.51 -17.84 -17.44
CA ARG A 312 0.37 -17.80 -18.34
C ARG A 312 0.76 -18.31 -19.73
N PRO A 313 -0.04 -19.17 -20.37
CA PRO A 313 0.28 -19.70 -21.69
C PRO A 313 0.19 -18.58 -22.74
N ARG A 314 1.17 -18.57 -23.64
CA ARG A 314 1.24 -17.65 -24.80
C ARG A 314 0.60 -18.29 -26.00
N GLY A 315 -0.17 -17.52 -26.77
CA GLY A 315 -0.69 -17.93 -28.08
C GLY A 315 0.31 -17.70 -29.19
N SER A 316 0.98 -16.54 -29.19
CA SER A 316 1.98 -16.17 -30.19
C SER A 316 3.01 -15.19 -29.61
N GLY A 317 3.99 -14.87 -30.41
CA GLY A 317 5.04 -13.90 -30.11
C GLY A 317 6.43 -14.53 -29.94
N GLU A 318 7.41 -13.68 -30.13
CA GLU A 318 8.85 -14.04 -29.99
C GLU A 318 9.45 -13.28 -28.82
N VAL A 319 10.29 -13.98 -28.06
CA VAL A 319 11.06 -13.40 -26.98
C VAL A 319 12.53 -13.67 -27.24
N THR A 320 13.32 -12.61 -27.24
CA THR A 320 14.75 -12.66 -27.41
C THR A 320 15.43 -12.11 -26.18
N LEU A 321 16.39 -12.83 -25.65
CA LEU A 321 17.20 -12.42 -24.51
C LEU A 321 18.68 -12.37 -24.92
N ASP A 322 19.29 -11.22 -24.76
CA ASP A 322 20.70 -10.97 -25.15
C ASP A 322 21.00 -11.43 -26.60
N GLY A 323 20.08 -11.13 -27.53
CA GLY A 323 20.19 -11.51 -28.95
C GLY A 323 19.85 -12.96 -29.25
N GLN A 324 19.53 -13.81 -28.26
CA GLN A 324 19.17 -15.19 -28.45
C GLN A 324 17.66 -15.40 -28.25
N ARG A 325 17.01 -16.07 -29.21
CA ARG A 325 15.60 -16.44 -29.09
C ARG A 325 15.44 -17.48 -27.96
N VAL A 326 14.53 -17.21 -27.04
CA VAL A 326 14.24 -18.10 -25.91
C VAL A 326 12.81 -18.65 -25.98
N THR A 327 12.67 -19.91 -25.63
CA THR A 327 11.36 -20.56 -25.50
C THR A 327 11.06 -20.73 -24.03
N ILE A 328 10.05 -20.02 -23.53
CA ILE A 328 9.63 -20.03 -22.13
C ILE A 328 8.24 -20.65 -22.07
N ARG A 329 8.12 -21.82 -21.43
CA ARG A 329 6.85 -22.54 -21.22
C ARG A 329 6.50 -22.67 -19.74
N SER A 330 7.48 -22.38 -18.87
CA SER A 330 7.35 -22.49 -17.42
C SER A 330 8.22 -21.44 -16.74
N PRO A 331 7.98 -21.11 -15.46
CA PRO A 331 8.87 -20.29 -14.65
C PRO A 331 10.31 -20.81 -14.59
N ALA A 332 10.50 -22.13 -14.59
CA ALA A 332 11.83 -22.75 -14.62
C ALA A 332 12.59 -22.41 -15.91
N ASP A 333 11.93 -22.41 -17.07
CA ASP A 333 12.53 -21.99 -18.33
C ASP A 333 12.91 -20.51 -18.29
N ALA A 334 12.05 -19.65 -17.71
CA ALA A 334 12.31 -18.24 -17.56
C ALA A 334 13.56 -17.97 -16.69
N ILE A 335 13.65 -18.65 -15.55
CA ILE A 335 14.80 -18.56 -14.65
C ILE A 335 16.08 -19.04 -15.36
N ALA A 336 16.01 -20.18 -16.03
CA ALA A 336 17.15 -20.73 -16.78
C ALA A 336 17.61 -19.81 -17.92
N ALA A 337 16.67 -19.07 -18.56
CA ALA A 337 16.99 -18.08 -19.58
C ALA A 337 17.59 -16.79 -18.99
N GLY A 338 17.47 -16.55 -17.71
CA GLY A 338 17.97 -15.35 -17.02
C GLY A 338 16.92 -14.27 -16.80
N LEU A 339 15.65 -14.63 -16.67
CA LEU A 339 14.56 -13.76 -16.23
C LEU A 339 14.29 -13.94 -14.74
N GLY A 340 13.97 -12.85 -14.04
CA GLY A 340 13.42 -12.85 -12.69
C GLY A 340 12.07 -12.15 -12.67
N TYR A 341 11.18 -12.52 -11.75
CA TYR A 341 9.85 -11.93 -11.62
C TYR A 341 9.44 -11.70 -10.17
N VAL A 342 9.33 -10.44 -9.78
CA VAL A 342 8.76 -10.01 -8.50
C VAL A 342 7.26 -9.84 -8.71
N SER A 343 6.46 -10.63 -8.00
CA SER A 343 4.99 -10.63 -8.13
C SER A 343 4.33 -9.48 -7.39
N GLU A 344 3.15 -9.06 -7.88
CA GLU A 344 2.30 -8.03 -7.26
C GLU A 344 1.90 -8.39 -5.82
N ASP A 345 1.43 -9.63 -5.61
CA ASP A 345 1.04 -10.10 -4.29
C ASP A 345 2.18 -10.87 -3.61
N ARG A 346 2.82 -10.18 -2.65
CA ARG A 346 3.92 -10.77 -1.88
C ARG A 346 3.46 -11.82 -0.87
N LYS A 347 2.19 -11.77 -0.39
CA LYS A 347 1.69 -12.65 0.65
C LYS A 347 1.16 -13.98 0.10
N GLU A 348 0.47 -13.94 -1.03
CA GLU A 348 -0.15 -15.12 -1.63
C GLU A 348 0.77 -15.84 -2.63
N SER A 349 1.52 -15.06 -3.43
CA SER A 349 2.34 -15.62 -4.52
C SER A 349 3.83 -15.29 -4.42
N GLY A 350 4.21 -14.32 -3.58
CA GLY A 350 5.59 -13.84 -3.49
C GLY A 350 6.43 -14.57 -2.45
N LEU A 351 5.96 -14.72 -1.21
CA LEU A 351 6.74 -15.21 -0.08
C LEU A 351 6.08 -16.40 0.61
N PHE A 352 6.90 -17.25 1.18
CA PHE A 352 6.48 -18.30 2.13
C PHE A 352 6.51 -17.67 3.53
N LEU A 353 5.37 -17.14 3.99
CA LEU A 353 5.30 -16.34 5.22
C LEU A 353 5.68 -17.10 6.49
N ASP A 354 5.39 -18.41 6.52
CA ASP A 354 5.71 -19.33 7.62
C ASP A 354 7.14 -19.91 7.52
N MET A 355 7.95 -19.40 6.59
CA MET A 355 9.35 -19.77 6.44
C MET A 355 10.26 -18.60 6.79
N SER A 356 11.50 -18.94 7.19
CA SER A 356 12.52 -17.95 7.56
C SER A 356 12.93 -17.04 6.39
N VAL A 357 13.52 -15.91 6.71
CA VAL A 357 14.15 -14.99 5.74
C VAL A 357 15.14 -15.76 4.86
N GLN A 358 16.01 -16.57 5.46
CA GLN A 358 16.99 -17.41 4.75
C GLN A 358 16.34 -18.30 3.70
N ARG A 359 15.31 -19.07 4.07
CA ARG A 359 14.60 -19.98 3.14
C ARG A 359 13.86 -19.22 2.04
N ASN A 360 13.34 -18.06 2.35
CA ASN A 360 12.70 -17.22 1.35
C ASN A 360 13.71 -16.67 0.33
N ILE A 361 14.90 -16.26 0.74
CA ILE A 361 15.94 -15.75 -0.17
C ILE A 361 16.43 -16.88 -1.09
N SER A 362 16.68 -18.06 -0.57
CA SER A 362 17.24 -19.20 -1.33
C SER A 362 16.24 -19.90 -2.24
N ALA A 363 14.92 -19.72 -2.02
CA ALA A 363 13.86 -20.52 -2.62
C ALA A 363 13.91 -20.64 -4.16
N ALA A 364 14.35 -19.59 -4.88
CA ALA A 364 14.42 -19.61 -6.34
C ALA A 364 15.72 -20.26 -6.89
N ARG A 365 16.66 -20.66 -6.02
CA ARG A 365 17.94 -21.24 -6.42
C ARG A 365 18.49 -22.26 -5.41
N LEU A 366 17.64 -23.15 -4.92
CA LEU A 366 17.98 -24.13 -3.89
C LEU A 366 19.11 -25.09 -4.31
N GLU A 367 19.21 -25.43 -5.60
CA GLU A 367 20.26 -26.30 -6.13
C GLU A 367 21.67 -25.74 -5.91
N ARG A 368 21.83 -24.44 -5.71
CA ARG A 368 23.12 -23.80 -5.36
C ARG A 368 23.66 -24.35 -4.03
N PHE A 369 22.78 -24.66 -3.10
CA PHE A 369 23.14 -25.06 -1.74
C PHE A 369 23.25 -26.58 -1.57
N GLY A 370 23.12 -27.32 -2.63
CA GLY A 370 23.34 -28.76 -2.70
C GLY A 370 22.17 -29.55 -3.28
N LYS A 371 22.50 -30.54 -4.08
CA LYS A 371 21.53 -31.41 -4.74
C LYS A 371 21.22 -32.67 -3.91
N TRP A 372 22.20 -33.19 -3.19
CA TRP A 372 22.10 -34.43 -2.38
C TRP A 372 22.33 -34.19 -0.88
N ILE A 373 23.22 -33.26 -0.56
CA ILE A 373 23.51 -32.83 0.81
C ILE A 373 23.32 -31.33 0.84
N PHE A 374 22.35 -30.87 1.62
CA PHE A 374 22.04 -29.45 1.73
C PHE A 374 23.01 -28.77 2.69
N ARG A 375 23.54 -27.62 2.30
CA ARG A 375 24.56 -26.85 3.03
C ARG A 375 23.93 -25.64 3.72
N ASP A 376 23.28 -25.90 4.87
CA ASP A 376 22.60 -24.86 5.66
C ASP A 376 23.51 -23.67 6.02
N GLY A 377 24.79 -23.93 6.36
CA GLY A 377 25.73 -22.88 6.70
C GLY A 377 26.05 -21.92 5.54
N GLU A 378 26.14 -22.46 4.31
CA GLU A 378 26.34 -21.62 3.12
C GLU A 378 25.09 -20.81 2.77
N GLU A 379 23.90 -21.41 2.91
CA GLU A 379 22.63 -20.71 2.73
C GLU A 379 22.49 -19.57 3.73
N SER A 380 22.79 -19.82 5.02
CA SER A 380 22.75 -18.81 6.07
C SER A 380 23.72 -17.65 5.80
N ALA A 381 24.95 -17.94 5.40
CA ALA A 381 25.95 -16.93 5.07
C ALA A 381 25.49 -16.01 3.91
N VAL A 382 24.92 -16.63 2.86
CA VAL A 382 24.39 -15.89 1.71
C VAL A 382 23.17 -15.04 2.12
N ALA A 383 22.27 -15.59 2.94
CA ALA A 383 21.12 -14.84 3.44
C ALA A 383 21.56 -13.64 4.32
N GLN A 384 22.59 -13.81 5.14
CA GLN A 384 23.15 -12.76 5.95
C GLN A 384 23.77 -11.65 5.06
N GLU A 385 24.49 -12.00 3.98
CA GLU A 385 24.99 -11.03 3.00
C GLU A 385 23.88 -10.19 2.40
N PHE A 386 22.79 -10.83 1.96
CA PHE A 386 21.62 -10.12 1.39
C PHE A 386 20.89 -9.28 2.44
N ARG A 387 20.78 -9.76 3.69
CA ARG A 387 20.23 -8.99 4.80
C ARG A 387 20.97 -7.67 4.98
N GLU A 388 22.30 -7.71 4.99
CA GLU A 388 23.16 -6.52 5.15
C GLU A 388 23.09 -5.61 3.92
N LYS A 389 23.27 -6.19 2.72
CA LYS A 389 23.25 -5.46 1.44
C LYS A 389 21.95 -4.69 1.22
N LEU A 390 20.80 -5.32 1.53
CA LEU A 390 19.48 -4.71 1.34
C LEU A 390 18.94 -4.05 2.61
N ARG A 391 19.72 -4.07 3.70
CA ARG A 391 19.31 -3.52 5.00
C ARG A 391 17.95 -4.07 5.44
N VAL A 392 17.77 -5.38 5.39
CA VAL A 392 16.54 -6.03 5.87
C VAL A 392 16.52 -5.97 7.39
N ALA A 393 15.55 -5.26 7.94
CA ALA A 393 15.37 -5.17 9.39
C ALA A 393 14.66 -6.43 9.90
N CYS A 394 15.45 -7.42 10.33
CA CYS A 394 15.01 -8.62 11.02
C CYS A 394 15.96 -8.91 12.19
N ARG A 395 15.50 -9.67 13.18
CA ARG A 395 16.33 -10.08 14.34
C ARG A 395 17.54 -10.90 13.87
N ASP A 396 17.27 -11.91 13.06
CA ASP A 396 18.23 -12.81 12.44
C ASP A 396 17.63 -13.36 11.12
N VAL A 397 18.40 -14.13 10.34
CA VAL A 397 17.93 -14.72 9.08
C VAL A 397 17.01 -15.93 9.27
N ASP A 398 16.92 -16.47 10.50
CA ASP A 398 16.02 -17.57 10.87
C ASP A 398 14.62 -17.06 11.26
N GLN A 399 14.43 -15.75 11.40
CA GLN A 399 13.14 -15.15 11.69
C GLN A 399 12.14 -15.42 10.57
N ASP A 400 10.90 -15.80 10.94
CA ASP A 400 9.81 -16.00 9.99
C ASP A 400 9.47 -14.71 9.26
N THR A 401 9.35 -14.80 7.95
CA THR A 401 9.12 -13.64 7.07
C THR A 401 7.76 -12.97 7.31
N GLY A 402 6.78 -13.73 7.79
CA GLY A 402 5.46 -13.22 8.15
C GLY A 402 5.46 -12.15 9.24
N HIS A 403 6.47 -12.15 10.12
CA HIS A 403 6.63 -11.18 11.20
C HIS A 403 7.37 -9.89 10.80
N LEU A 404 7.80 -9.77 9.55
CA LEU A 404 8.46 -8.57 9.03
C LEU A 404 7.45 -7.50 8.60
N SER A 405 7.87 -6.23 8.65
CA SER A 405 7.11 -5.15 8.01
C SER A 405 7.01 -5.35 6.50
N GLY A 406 5.99 -4.74 5.87
CA GLY A 406 5.78 -4.85 4.43
C GLY A 406 6.98 -4.46 3.58
N GLY A 407 7.71 -3.41 3.96
CA GLY A 407 8.93 -2.99 3.26
C GLY A 407 10.06 -4.01 3.39
N ASN A 408 10.23 -4.66 4.56
CA ASN A 408 11.23 -5.70 4.73
C ASN A 408 10.85 -7.00 4.02
N GLN A 409 9.56 -7.37 3.99
CA GLN A 409 9.06 -8.47 3.16
C GLN A 409 9.39 -8.24 1.68
N GLN A 410 9.19 -7.02 1.18
CA GLN A 410 9.51 -6.65 -0.20
C GLN A 410 11.01 -6.79 -0.50
N LYS A 411 11.86 -6.36 0.42
CA LYS A 411 13.32 -6.52 0.30
C LYS A 411 13.73 -7.99 0.27
N VAL A 412 13.11 -8.85 1.07
CA VAL A 412 13.36 -10.31 1.05
C VAL A 412 12.93 -10.91 -0.30
N LEU A 413 11.78 -10.50 -0.84
CA LEU A 413 11.32 -10.95 -2.15
C LEU A 413 12.27 -10.51 -3.27
N ILE A 414 12.75 -9.27 -3.24
CA ILE A 414 13.75 -8.77 -4.19
C ILE A 414 15.08 -9.54 -4.01
N ALA A 415 15.52 -9.78 -2.76
CA ALA A 415 16.75 -10.54 -2.47
C ALA A 415 16.74 -11.92 -3.13
N ARG A 416 15.60 -12.64 -3.09
CA ARG A 416 15.42 -13.93 -3.77
C ARG A 416 15.80 -13.86 -5.25
N TRP A 417 15.30 -12.83 -5.94
CA TRP A 417 15.55 -12.69 -7.37
C TRP A 417 16.95 -12.16 -7.66
N LEU A 418 17.50 -11.29 -6.82
CA LEU A 418 18.89 -10.86 -6.95
C LEU A 418 19.87 -12.02 -6.74
N LEU A 419 19.54 -13.02 -5.90
CA LEU A 419 20.33 -14.24 -5.74
C LEU A 419 20.37 -15.10 -7.03
N VAL A 420 19.29 -15.09 -7.81
CA VAL A 420 19.27 -15.72 -9.14
C VAL A 420 20.20 -15.02 -10.10
N ASN A 421 20.44 -13.73 -9.89
CA ASN A 421 21.22 -12.85 -10.76
C ASN A 421 20.68 -12.81 -12.20
N PRO A 422 19.40 -12.44 -12.41
CA PRO A 422 18.79 -12.44 -13.72
C PRO A 422 19.39 -11.33 -14.61
N ARG A 423 19.38 -11.53 -15.93
CA ARG A 423 19.73 -10.48 -16.91
C ARG A 423 18.63 -9.42 -17.01
N VAL A 424 17.40 -9.85 -16.84
CA VAL A 424 16.20 -8.99 -16.84
C VAL A 424 15.35 -9.30 -15.62
N LEU A 425 15.01 -8.28 -14.86
CA LEU A 425 14.12 -8.38 -13.72
C LEU A 425 12.79 -7.67 -14.04
N ILE A 426 11.72 -8.45 -14.08
CA ILE A 426 10.35 -7.92 -14.18
C ILE A 426 9.84 -7.73 -12.76
N VAL A 427 9.30 -6.54 -12.46
CA VAL A 427 8.85 -6.17 -11.13
C VAL A 427 7.44 -5.62 -11.23
N ASP A 428 6.49 -6.35 -10.67
CA ASP A 428 5.07 -6.00 -10.71
C ASP A 428 4.64 -5.41 -9.37
N GLU A 429 4.19 -4.14 -9.38
CA GLU A 429 3.75 -3.35 -8.23
C GLU A 429 4.76 -3.40 -7.04
N PRO A 430 6.06 -3.04 -7.25
CA PRO A 430 7.12 -3.28 -6.29
C PRO A 430 6.95 -2.57 -4.95
N THR A 431 6.13 -1.54 -4.89
CA THR A 431 5.96 -0.72 -3.69
C THR A 431 4.54 -0.74 -3.14
N ARG A 432 3.68 -1.65 -3.64
CA ARG A 432 2.32 -1.78 -3.15
C ARG A 432 2.28 -2.17 -1.67
N GLY A 433 1.59 -1.34 -0.86
CA GLY A 433 1.52 -1.55 0.58
C GLY A 433 2.86 -1.41 1.31
N VAL A 434 3.77 -0.63 0.74
CA VAL A 434 5.07 -0.26 1.31
C VAL A 434 5.04 1.23 1.66
N ASP A 435 5.67 1.61 2.76
CA ASP A 435 5.76 3.01 3.17
C ASP A 435 6.70 3.83 2.27
N VAL A 436 6.59 5.17 2.37
CA VAL A 436 7.32 6.11 1.50
C VAL A 436 8.83 5.94 1.57
N GLY A 437 9.37 5.68 2.77
CA GLY A 437 10.83 5.49 2.93
C GLY A 437 11.30 4.18 2.30
N ALA A 438 10.57 3.09 2.52
CA ALA A 438 10.89 1.81 1.91
C ALA A 438 10.65 1.81 0.39
N LYS A 439 9.69 2.60 -0.15
CA LYS A 439 9.56 2.84 -1.60
C LYS A 439 10.86 3.38 -2.20
N ALA A 440 11.41 4.43 -1.59
CA ALA A 440 12.66 5.04 -2.06
C ALA A 440 13.84 4.05 -2.03
N GLU A 441 13.91 3.20 -1.01
CA GLU A 441 14.96 2.17 -0.93
C GLU A 441 14.77 1.09 -2.01
N VAL A 442 13.55 0.64 -2.28
CA VAL A 442 13.25 -0.30 -3.36
C VAL A 442 13.62 0.30 -4.72
N HIS A 443 13.25 1.55 -4.99
CA HIS A 443 13.61 2.24 -6.23
C HIS A 443 15.13 2.33 -6.40
N GLN A 444 15.86 2.64 -5.33
CA GLN A 444 17.32 2.69 -5.38
C GLN A 444 17.92 1.31 -5.68
N LEU A 445 17.39 0.24 -5.08
CA LEU A 445 17.83 -1.13 -5.35
C LEU A 445 17.64 -1.51 -6.83
N LEU A 446 16.48 -1.18 -7.41
CA LEU A 446 16.20 -1.44 -8.84
C LEU A 446 17.13 -0.63 -9.75
N ARG A 447 17.39 0.63 -9.39
CA ARG A 447 18.32 1.50 -10.13
C ARG A 447 19.76 0.99 -10.06
N ASP A 448 20.21 0.54 -8.88
CA ASP A 448 21.56 -0.01 -8.70
C ASP A 448 21.71 -1.35 -9.44
N PHE A 449 20.66 -2.17 -9.48
CA PHE A 449 20.65 -3.39 -10.28
C PHE A 449 20.75 -3.07 -11.79
N ALA A 450 19.97 -2.11 -12.29
CA ALA A 450 20.08 -1.68 -13.69
C ALA A 450 21.48 -1.14 -14.02
N ARG A 451 22.09 -0.30 -13.14
CA ARG A 451 23.45 0.25 -13.32
C ARG A 451 24.53 -0.81 -13.47
N GLN A 452 24.31 -2.01 -12.96
CA GLN A 452 25.24 -3.15 -13.13
C GLN A 452 25.17 -3.77 -14.53
N GLY A 453 24.37 -3.20 -15.45
CA GLY A 453 24.24 -3.67 -16.83
C GLY A 453 23.05 -4.63 -17.05
N HIS A 454 22.16 -4.77 -16.08
CA HIS A 454 20.92 -5.52 -16.20
C HIS A 454 19.80 -4.64 -16.77
N ALA A 455 18.69 -5.23 -17.22
CA ALA A 455 17.48 -4.51 -17.57
C ALA A 455 16.42 -4.73 -16.48
N VAL A 456 15.62 -3.70 -16.22
CA VAL A 456 14.46 -3.77 -15.31
C VAL A 456 13.21 -3.40 -16.09
N VAL A 457 12.16 -4.23 -15.94
CA VAL A 457 10.81 -3.92 -16.42
C VAL A 457 9.96 -3.70 -15.18
N ILE A 458 9.51 -2.47 -14.94
CA ILE A 458 8.67 -2.13 -13.80
C ILE A 458 7.22 -1.91 -14.26
N ILE A 459 6.30 -2.53 -13.56
CA ILE A 459 4.86 -2.35 -13.72
C ILE A 459 4.34 -1.69 -12.46
N SER A 460 3.60 -0.59 -12.58
CA SER A 460 2.95 0.06 -11.45
C SER A 460 1.63 0.72 -11.84
N SER A 461 0.69 0.68 -10.93
CA SER A 461 -0.56 1.44 -11.01
C SER A 461 -0.38 2.89 -10.54
N GLU A 462 0.71 3.18 -9.82
CA GLU A 462 1.05 4.52 -9.34
C GLU A 462 1.84 5.28 -10.42
N LEU A 463 1.20 6.23 -11.11
CA LEU A 463 1.87 7.06 -12.13
C LEU A 463 3.10 7.80 -11.61
N PRO A 464 3.07 8.42 -10.42
CA PRO A 464 4.25 9.07 -9.84
C PRO A 464 5.45 8.12 -9.69
N GLU A 465 5.21 6.83 -9.37
CA GLU A 465 6.27 5.83 -9.30
C GLU A 465 6.91 5.60 -10.68
N ILE A 466 6.10 5.29 -11.69
CA ILE A 466 6.56 5.08 -13.07
C ILE A 466 7.35 6.29 -13.57
N LEU A 467 6.81 7.49 -13.37
CA LEU A 467 7.45 8.75 -13.76
C LEU A 467 8.78 9.01 -13.02
N THR A 468 8.93 8.54 -11.79
CA THR A 468 10.15 8.76 -11.00
C THR A 468 11.26 7.77 -11.34
N VAL A 469 10.91 6.49 -11.55
CA VAL A 469 11.89 5.40 -11.63
C VAL A 469 12.27 5.04 -13.05
N SER A 470 11.35 5.21 -14.04
CA SER A 470 11.55 4.72 -15.39
C SER A 470 12.38 5.68 -16.25
N ASP A 471 13.21 5.13 -17.13
CA ASP A 471 13.93 5.87 -18.16
C ASP A 471 13.10 6.04 -19.43
N ARG A 472 12.23 5.03 -19.71
CA ARG A 472 11.27 4.99 -20.82
C ARG A 472 10.00 4.30 -20.37
N ILE A 473 8.86 4.72 -20.90
CA ILE A 473 7.53 4.29 -20.44
C ILE A 473 6.72 3.81 -21.64
N TYR A 474 6.22 2.57 -21.54
CA TYR A 474 5.19 2.05 -22.41
C TYR A 474 3.82 2.21 -21.73
N VAL A 475 2.83 2.69 -22.48
CA VAL A 475 1.46 2.82 -21.97
C VAL A 475 0.61 1.71 -22.56
N MET A 476 -0.08 0.95 -21.69
CA MET A 476 -0.96 -0.14 -22.11
C MET A 476 -2.43 0.21 -21.91
N ARG A 477 -3.25 -0.28 -22.87
CA ARG A 477 -4.70 -0.19 -22.83
C ARG A 477 -5.31 -1.42 -23.49
N ALA A 478 -6.24 -2.10 -22.80
CA ALA A 478 -6.98 -3.25 -23.33
C ALA A 478 -6.09 -4.31 -24.02
N GLY A 479 -4.93 -4.60 -23.38
CA GLY A 479 -3.98 -5.61 -23.85
C GLY A 479 -3.05 -5.19 -25.00
N GLN A 480 -2.99 -3.91 -25.33
CA GLN A 480 -2.13 -3.36 -26.38
C GLN A 480 -1.26 -2.22 -25.84
N ILE A 481 -0.10 -1.99 -26.46
CA ILE A 481 0.69 -0.78 -26.24
C ILE A 481 0.09 0.33 -27.11
N THR A 482 -0.30 1.43 -26.46
CA THR A 482 -0.89 2.61 -27.11
C THR A 482 0.10 3.74 -27.31
N GLY A 483 1.26 3.68 -26.66
CA GLY A 483 2.32 4.67 -26.83
C GLY A 483 3.59 4.29 -26.10
N GLU A 484 4.70 4.90 -26.54
CA GLU A 484 6.00 4.87 -25.93
C GLU A 484 6.44 6.31 -25.68
N LEU A 485 6.89 6.60 -24.45
CA LEU A 485 7.31 7.93 -24.02
C LEU A 485 8.72 7.85 -23.43
N ARG A 486 9.60 8.77 -23.80
CA ARG A 486 10.84 8.99 -23.06
C ARG A 486 10.52 9.69 -21.75
N ARG A 487 11.36 9.51 -20.74
CA ARG A 487 11.19 10.16 -19.44
C ARG A 487 10.98 11.66 -19.53
N THR A 488 11.69 12.34 -20.45
CA THR A 488 11.57 13.79 -20.67
C THR A 488 10.27 14.25 -21.31
N GLU A 489 9.55 13.34 -21.97
CA GLU A 489 8.27 13.58 -22.66
C GLU A 489 7.07 13.14 -21.80
N ALA A 490 7.33 12.35 -20.76
CA ALA A 490 6.29 11.75 -19.93
C ALA A 490 5.82 12.71 -18.84
N SER A 491 4.51 12.92 -18.79
CA SER A 491 3.79 13.57 -17.70
C SER A 491 2.57 12.73 -17.35
N GLU A 492 1.96 12.97 -16.19
CA GLU A 492 0.72 12.28 -15.81
C GLU A 492 -0.37 12.47 -16.88
N GLU A 493 -0.48 13.67 -17.43
CA GLU A 493 -1.45 14.01 -18.46
C GLU A 493 -1.21 13.22 -19.76
N THR A 494 0.05 13.17 -20.25
CA THR A 494 0.39 12.44 -21.49
C THR A 494 0.18 10.94 -21.33
N VAL A 495 0.57 10.37 -20.19
CA VAL A 495 0.35 8.95 -19.90
C VAL A 495 -1.14 8.63 -19.79
N MET A 496 -1.91 9.44 -19.06
CA MET A 496 -3.36 9.24 -18.90
C MET A 496 -4.12 9.39 -20.21
N ARG A 497 -3.73 10.33 -21.07
CA ARG A 497 -4.32 10.49 -22.41
C ARG A 497 -4.16 9.22 -23.25
N LEU A 498 -2.95 8.64 -23.28
CA LEU A 498 -2.69 7.36 -23.98
C LEU A 498 -3.44 6.18 -23.34
N ALA A 499 -3.52 6.13 -22.02
CA ALA A 499 -4.22 5.08 -21.28
C ALA A 499 -5.74 5.14 -21.45
N ALA A 500 -6.32 6.35 -21.61
CA ALA A 500 -7.76 6.55 -21.85
C ALA A 500 -8.16 6.42 -23.31
N GLY A 501 -7.21 6.53 -24.26
CA GLY A 501 -7.44 6.43 -25.70
C GLY A 501 -7.86 7.74 -26.35
N GLY A 502 -7.45 8.86 -25.82
CA GLY A 502 -7.52 10.15 -26.54
C GLY A 502 -6.59 10.10 -27.74
N SER A 503 -7.13 10.24 -28.93
CA SER A 503 -6.39 10.58 -30.15
C SER A 503 -6.00 12.07 -30.08
N ASP A 504 -4.84 12.40 -30.65
CA ASP A 504 -4.42 13.78 -30.91
C ASP A 504 -5.44 14.59 -31.66
#